data_73d94c258c4dc281d137d027154a7b7e
#
_entry.id   73d94c258c4dc281d137d027154a7b7e
#
_cell.length_a   1.000
_cell.length_b   1.000
_cell.length_c   1.000
_cell.angle_alpha   90.00
_cell.angle_beta   90.00
_cell.angle_gamma   90.00
#
_symmetry.space_group_name_H-M   'P 1'
#
loop_
_entity.id
_entity.type
_entity.pdbx_description
1 polymer ?
#
loop_
_entity_poly.entity_id
_entity_poly.type
_entity_poly.pdbx_seq_one_letter_code
_entity_poly.pdbx_strand_id
1 'polypeptide(L)'
;MTSRSEPRILQFCHGYDGPFLDCARQYASLFQGRGYQVTTVFLTGAADPQVAAGCASDEVLFLEFSSKAVRGLKLGAIRALRRIAAERDFAFCIAHRFKPIYVALLGTGLPVIGVHHAFGDYERKGRRIFANLFSKRLSLLGVSDAVRDDMRRCLPQWPAERIQTLYNRIDIDALQAALVPRAEARQALGLDAQAWIVGNVGRLHPDKDQATLLRGFAEALPGLPAGARLAILGQGRLEARLKAQAAELGIAGQVDFLGQVPDARRYFQAFDVFALSSDHEPFGMVLLEAMVAGVPVLATACGGAREVVEGVGVLFPLGDAGQLAQGLKHMAVLDGQQRQACAEHMLQRLRERFSDQAVREAFWQLPQVRALVGQA
;
A
#
# COMPACT_ATOMS: atom_id res chain seq x y z
N MET A 1 -3.89 44.57 -8.62
CA MET A 1 -4.03 43.34 -7.79
C MET A 1 -3.07 42.33 -8.37
N THR A 2 -1.88 42.15 -7.79
CA THR A 2 -0.95 41.11 -8.17
C THR A 2 -1.57 39.76 -7.80
N SER A 3 -1.92 38.96 -8.80
CA SER A 3 -2.33 37.57 -8.56
C SER A 3 -1.19 36.89 -7.81
N ARG A 4 -1.36 36.58 -6.50
CA ARG A 4 -0.43 35.67 -5.80
C ARG A 4 -0.45 34.39 -6.58
N SER A 5 0.71 33.97 -7.10
CA SER A 5 0.85 32.65 -7.69
C SER A 5 0.48 31.59 -6.65
N GLU A 6 -0.26 30.57 -7.05
CA GLU A 6 -0.63 29.47 -6.14
C GLU A 6 0.65 28.86 -5.53
N PRO A 7 0.65 28.65 -4.20
CA PRO A 7 1.80 28.04 -3.53
C PRO A 7 2.09 26.64 -4.09
N ARG A 8 3.37 26.31 -4.22
CA ARG A 8 3.81 25.06 -4.84
C ARG A 8 4.29 24.05 -3.79
N ILE A 9 3.93 22.81 -3.98
CA ILE A 9 4.36 21.69 -3.13
C ILE A 9 5.38 20.83 -3.89
N LEU A 10 6.48 20.53 -3.23
CA LEU A 10 7.45 19.55 -3.73
C LEU A 10 7.07 18.14 -3.26
N GLN A 11 6.69 17.26 -4.17
CA GLN A 11 6.58 15.84 -3.88
C GLN A 11 7.83 15.13 -4.37
N PHE A 12 8.55 14.44 -3.48
CA PHE A 12 9.81 13.80 -3.83
C PHE A 12 9.75 12.28 -3.60
N CYS A 13 9.77 11.52 -4.69
CA CYS A 13 9.62 10.08 -4.73
C CYS A 13 10.95 9.37 -5.01
N HIS A 14 11.10 8.13 -4.53
CA HIS A 14 12.31 7.34 -4.83
C HIS A 14 12.35 6.91 -6.30
N GLY A 15 11.24 6.43 -6.82
CA GLY A 15 11.02 5.96 -8.18
C GLY A 15 9.54 5.67 -8.36
N TYR A 16 9.17 5.11 -9.50
CA TYR A 16 7.79 4.84 -9.88
C TYR A 16 7.48 3.35 -10.15
N ASP A 17 8.44 2.46 -9.87
CA ASP A 17 8.27 1.02 -10.08
C ASP A 17 7.20 0.42 -9.16
N GLY A 18 6.38 -0.49 -9.70
CA GLY A 18 5.33 -1.19 -8.96
C GLY A 18 4.30 -0.22 -8.37
N PRO A 19 3.99 -0.30 -7.07
CA PRO A 19 2.94 0.51 -6.44
C PRO A 19 3.33 1.99 -6.21
N PHE A 20 4.58 2.40 -6.53
CA PHE A 20 5.05 3.72 -6.16
C PHE A 20 4.52 4.83 -7.06
N LEU A 21 4.14 4.54 -8.30
CA LEU A 21 3.41 5.49 -9.15
C LEU A 21 2.04 5.80 -8.55
N ASP A 22 1.32 4.78 -8.09
CA ASP A 22 0.03 4.98 -7.40
C ASP A 22 0.19 5.80 -6.12
N CYS A 23 1.27 5.57 -5.34
CA CYS A 23 1.57 6.41 -4.18
C CYS A 23 1.80 7.88 -4.57
N ALA A 24 2.57 8.13 -5.63
CA ALA A 24 2.80 9.49 -6.11
C ALA A 24 1.49 10.18 -6.52
N ARG A 25 0.66 9.50 -7.31
CA ARG A 25 -0.66 10.00 -7.73
C ARG A 25 -1.56 10.29 -6.52
N GLN A 26 -1.62 9.36 -5.56
CA GLN A 26 -2.42 9.50 -4.35
C GLN A 26 -2.08 10.76 -3.56
N TYR A 27 -0.79 11.05 -3.38
CA TYR A 27 -0.38 12.22 -2.61
C TYR A 27 -0.53 13.53 -3.40
N ALA A 28 -0.27 13.53 -4.71
CA ALA A 28 -0.50 14.71 -5.55
C ALA A 28 -1.98 15.13 -5.55
N SER A 29 -2.89 14.17 -5.66
CA SER A 29 -4.32 14.46 -5.68
C SER A 29 -4.90 14.94 -4.34
N LEU A 30 -4.16 14.87 -3.22
CA LEU A 30 -4.57 15.51 -1.96
C LEU A 30 -4.71 17.04 -2.10
N PHE A 31 -4.01 17.65 -3.06
CA PHE A 31 -3.95 19.10 -3.29
C PHE A 31 -4.92 19.59 -4.37
N GLN A 32 -5.54 18.69 -5.12
CA GLN A 32 -6.48 19.07 -6.19
C GLN A 32 -7.64 19.92 -5.65
N GLY A 33 -7.92 21.06 -6.29
CA GLY A 33 -8.97 21.99 -5.90
C GLY A 33 -8.70 22.75 -4.59
N ARG A 34 -7.45 22.77 -4.11
CA ARG A 34 -7.06 23.47 -2.87
C ARG A 34 -6.19 24.72 -3.09
N GLY A 35 -5.99 25.13 -4.34
CA GLY A 35 -5.15 26.29 -4.66
C GLY A 35 -3.66 26.04 -4.46
N TYR A 36 -3.21 24.83 -4.69
CA TYR A 36 -1.80 24.44 -4.66
C TYR A 36 -1.40 23.77 -5.97
N GLN A 37 -0.20 24.07 -6.44
CA GLN A 37 0.45 23.33 -7.52
C GLN A 37 1.38 22.26 -6.95
N VAL A 38 1.42 21.10 -7.58
CA VAL A 38 2.29 19.99 -7.16
C VAL A 38 3.35 19.72 -8.22
N THR A 39 4.63 19.81 -7.82
CA THR A 39 5.75 19.32 -8.62
C THR A 39 6.22 17.99 -8.06
N THR A 40 6.04 16.92 -8.82
CA THR A 40 6.56 15.59 -8.46
C THR A 40 7.95 15.38 -9.06
N VAL A 41 8.90 14.99 -8.22
CA VAL A 41 10.28 14.68 -8.63
C VAL A 41 10.58 13.21 -8.33
N PHE A 42 11.01 12.45 -9.34
CA PHE A 42 11.49 11.08 -9.17
C PHE A 42 13.02 11.06 -9.09
N LEU A 43 13.54 10.43 -8.02
CA LEU A 43 14.98 10.31 -7.80
C LEU A 43 15.64 9.31 -8.76
N THR A 44 14.97 8.20 -9.03
CA THR A 44 15.43 7.12 -9.92
C THR A 44 14.36 6.77 -10.96
N GLY A 45 14.75 6.11 -12.03
CA GLY A 45 13.89 5.79 -13.16
C GLY A 45 14.10 6.77 -14.31
N ALA A 46 14.01 6.28 -15.54
CA ALA A 46 14.11 7.09 -16.75
C ALA A 46 12.92 8.02 -16.91
N ALA A 47 13.07 9.11 -17.66
CA ALA A 47 11.95 9.97 -18.00
C ALA A 47 10.93 9.20 -18.86
N ASP A 48 9.65 9.23 -18.43
CA ASP A 48 8.56 8.52 -19.10
C ASP A 48 7.32 9.42 -19.13
N PRO A 49 6.85 9.82 -20.34
CA PRO A 49 5.66 10.66 -20.48
C PRO A 49 4.37 10.02 -19.94
N GLN A 50 4.24 8.69 -19.99
CA GLN A 50 3.06 7.99 -19.46
C GLN A 50 3.04 8.03 -17.93
N VAL A 51 4.23 7.87 -17.31
CA VAL A 51 4.40 8.03 -15.86
C VAL A 51 4.08 9.46 -15.45
N ALA A 52 4.58 10.45 -16.20
CA ALA A 52 4.28 11.85 -15.93
C ALA A 52 2.79 12.16 -15.99
N ALA A 53 2.09 11.70 -17.02
CA ALA A 53 0.65 11.86 -17.18
C ALA A 53 -0.15 11.15 -16.05
N GLY A 54 0.36 10.03 -15.54
CA GLY A 54 -0.27 9.26 -14.47
C GLY A 54 -0.11 9.83 -13.05
N CYS A 55 0.74 10.85 -12.84
CA CYS A 55 1.07 11.36 -11.50
C CYS A 55 0.03 12.30 -10.88
N ALA A 56 -0.95 12.81 -11.63
CA ALA A 56 -1.90 13.82 -11.17
C ALA A 56 -1.21 15.10 -10.60
N SER A 57 -0.04 15.45 -11.13
CA SER A 57 0.79 16.57 -10.72
C SER A 57 0.84 17.63 -11.82
N ASP A 58 1.01 18.91 -11.45
CA ASP A 58 1.12 20.03 -12.39
C ASP A 58 2.45 19.98 -13.15
N GLU A 59 3.49 19.46 -12.52
CA GLU A 59 4.82 19.28 -13.12
C GLU A 59 5.44 17.96 -12.63
N VAL A 60 6.10 17.23 -13.54
CA VAL A 60 6.82 15.99 -13.19
C VAL A 60 8.24 16.06 -13.72
N LEU A 61 9.22 15.82 -12.85
CA LEU A 61 10.65 15.86 -13.14
C LEU A 61 11.29 14.52 -12.80
N PHE A 62 12.25 14.10 -13.64
CA PHE A 62 13.01 12.87 -13.45
C PHE A 62 14.48 13.21 -13.26
N LEU A 63 15.09 12.77 -12.15
CA LEU A 63 16.52 12.97 -11.90
C LEU A 63 17.37 11.84 -12.47
N GLU A 64 16.77 10.73 -12.84
CA GLU A 64 17.37 9.59 -13.53
C GLU A 64 18.64 9.00 -12.87
N PHE A 65 18.78 9.16 -11.54
CA PHE A 65 19.92 8.58 -10.86
C PHE A 65 19.82 7.05 -10.82
N SER A 66 20.93 6.38 -11.12
CA SER A 66 21.03 4.93 -10.95
C SER A 66 20.97 4.53 -9.47
N SER A 67 20.57 3.29 -9.19
CA SER A 67 20.56 2.73 -7.83
C SER A 67 21.94 2.79 -7.16
N LYS A 68 23.06 2.80 -7.96
CA LYS A 68 24.42 2.96 -7.46
C LYS A 68 24.70 4.41 -7.03
N ALA A 69 24.28 5.38 -7.83
CA ALA A 69 24.50 6.81 -7.57
C ALA A 69 23.75 7.31 -6.30
N VAL A 70 22.65 6.65 -5.93
CA VAL A 70 21.89 6.99 -4.71
C VAL A 70 22.30 6.14 -3.48
N ARG A 71 23.49 5.56 -3.49
CA ARG A 71 24.16 4.99 -2.31
C ARG A 71 25.04 6.04 -1.63
N GLY A 72 25.44 5.78 -0.40
CA GLY A 72 26.32 6.70 0.37
C GLY A 72 25.72 8.10 0.55
N LEU A 73 26.53 9.14 0.33
CA LEU A 73 26.19 10.55 0.64
C LEU A 73 25.24 11.22 -0.36
N LYS A 74 24.98 10.65 -1.54
CA LYS A 74 24.02 11.14 -2.56
C LYS A 74 24.23 12.60 -3.01
N LEU A 75 25.48 13.08 -3.04
CA LEU A 75 25.80 14.48 -3.30
C LEU A 75 25.23 15.00 -4.63
N GLY A 76 25.22 14.15 -5.68
CA GLY A 76 24.62 14.52 -6.98
C GLY A 76 23.13 14.81 -6.86
N ALA A 77 22.39 13.92 -6.18
CA ALA A 77 20.95 14.08 -5.95
C ALA A 77 20.63 15.32 -5.09
N ILE A 78 21.43 15.57 -4.05
CA ILE A 78 21.30 16.77 -3.18
C ILE A 78 21.48 18.05 -4.00
N ARG A 79 22.52 18.11 -4.88
CA ARG A 79 22.77 19.27 -5.75
C ARG A 79 21.65 19.47 -6.77
N ALA A 80 21.17 18.39 -7.38
CA ALA A 80 20.08 18.45 -8.36
C ALA A 80 18.79 18.98 -7.71
N LEU A 81 18.41 18.44 -6.55
CA LEU A 81 17.19 18.89 -5.84
C LEU A 81 17.33 20.34 -5.34
N ARG A 82 18.52 20.74 -4.90
CA ARG A 82 18.80 22.14 -4.51
C ARG A 82 18.57 23.09 -5.66
N ARG A 83 18.99 22.75 -6.90
CA ARG A 83 18.76 23.57 -8.09
C ARG A 83 17.27 23.70 -8.37
N ILE A 84 16.53 22.59 -8.37
CA ILE A 84 15.08 22.59 -8.57
C ILE A 84 14.38 23.47 -7.53
N ALA A 85 14.78 23.37 -6.26
CA ALA A 85 14.20 24.16 -5.19
C ALA A 85 14.57 25.66 -5.24
N ALA A 86 15.72 26.01 -5.83
CA ALA A 86 16.12 27.40 -6.02
C ALA A 86 15.38 28.10 -7.17
N GLU A 87 14.89 27.34 -8.14
CA GLU A 87 14.16 27.86 -9.32
C GLU A 87 12.64 27.98 -9.07
N ARG A 88 12.13 27.46 -7.95
CA ARG A 88 10.71 27.37 -7.64
C ARG A 88 10.46 27.71 -6.18
N ASP A 89 9.40 28.44 -5.92
CA ASP A 89 8.98 28.79 -4.54
C ASP A 89 8.09 27.67 -3.97
N PHE A 90 8.72 26.70 -3.28
CA PHE A 90 8.02 25.62 -2.62
C PHE A 90 7.68 25.96 -1.16
N ALA A 91 6.43 25.73 -0.76
CA ALA A 91 5.98 25.93 0.60
C ALA A 91 6.55 24.81 1.54
N PHE A 92 6.49 23.56 1.12
CA PHE A 92 7.06 22.41 1.85
C PHE A 92 7.30 21.23 0.91
N CYS A 93 7.93 20.17 1.45
CA CYS A 93 8.21 18.94 0.71
C CYS A 93 7.51 17.74 1.35
N ILE A 94 6.86 16.90 0.54
CA ILE A 94 6.43 15.54 0.92
C ILE A 94 7.42 14.57 0.29
N ALA A 95 8.13 13.78 1.11
CA ALA A 95 9.18 12.89 0.66
C ALA A 95 8.86 11.43 1.02
N HIS A 96 8.82 10.55 0.03
CA HIS A 96 8.45 9.14 0.20
C HIS A 96 9.68 8.27 0.45
N ARG A 97 9.75 7.58 1.60
CA ARG A 97 10.84 6.72 2.04
C ARG A 97 12.09 7.50 2.48
N PHE A 98 12.96 6.83 3.24
CA PHE A 98 14.11 7.47 3.88
C PHE A 98 15.10 8.16 2.92
N LYS A 99 15.35 7.60 1.72
CA LYS A 99 16.35 8.21 0.81
C LYS A 99 15.90 9.58 0.28
N PRO A 100 14.67 9.76 -0.25
CA PRO A 100 14.14 11.08 -0.58
C PRO A 100 14.11 12.04 0.60
N ILE A 101 13.70 11.60 1.80
CA ILE A 101 13.73 12.43 3.01
C ILE A 101 15.14 12.95 3.29
N TYR A 102 16.13 12.08 3.22
CA TYR A 102 17.55 12.45 3.41
C TYR A 102 18.01 13.50 2.39
N VAL A 103 17.69 13.31 1.11
CA VAL A 103 18.08 14.23 0.05
C VAL A 103 17.34 15.57 0.19
N ALA A 104 16.05 15.57 0.50
CA ALA A 104 15.25 16.77 0.69
C ALA A 104 15.77 17.64 1.85
N LEU A 105 16.04 17.02 3.01
CA LEU A 105 16.55 17.74 4.18
C LEU A 105 17.92 18.38 3.98
N LEU A 106 18.82 17.73 3.21
CA LEU A 106 20.15 18.23 2.90
C LEU A 106 20.18 19.15 1.68
N GLY A 107 19.26 18.93 0.73
CA GLY A 107 19.20 19.69 -0.52
C GLY A 107 18.41 20.98 -0.44
N THR A 108 17.50 21.09 0.51
CA THR A 108 16.60 22.25 0.62
C THR A 108 16.53 22.79 2.04
N GLY A 109 15.99 24.02 2.18
CA GLY A 109 15.63 24.62 3.46
C GLY A 109 14.21 24.29 3.92
N LEU A 110 13.44 23.54 3.10
CA LEU A 110 12.00 23.33 3.28
C LEU A 110 11.66 22.52 4.52
N PRO A 111 10.50 22.73 5.14
CA PRO A 111 9.86 21.73 5.97
C PRO A 111 9.60 20.46 5.18
N VAL A 112 9.80 19.28 5.79
CA VAL A 112 9.64 17.99 5.13
C VAL A 112 8.65 17.10 5.89
N ILE A 113 7.65 16.60 5.19
CA ILE A 113 6.78 15.52 5.65
C ILE A 113 7.32 14.22 5.03
N GLY A 114 7.90 13.35 5.87
CA GLY A 114 8.44 12.07 5.45
C GLY A 114 7.39 10.97 5.52
N VAL A 115 7.08 10.31 4.41
CA VAL A 115 6.09 9.22 4.33
C VAL A 115 6.79 7.88 4.32
N HIS A 116 6.39 6.99 5.25
CA HIS A 116 6.94 5.65 5.41
C HIS A 116 5.92 4.57 5.06
N HIS A 117 6.33 3.67 4.16
CA HIS A 117 5.53 2.58 3.60
C HIS A 117 5.98 1.20 4.10
N ALA A 118 6.85 1.14 5.09
CA ALA A 118 7.42 -0.09 5.64
C ALA A 118 7.85 0.10 7.09
N PHE A 119 7.98 -1.00 7.80
CA PHE A 119 8.55 -1.05 9.15
C PHE A 119 10.07 -0.94 9.15
N GLY A 120 10.66 -0.65 10.31
CA GLY A 120 12.09 -0.77 10.59
C GLY A 120 12.95 0.36 10.01
N ASP A 121 12.36 1.40 9.42
CA ASP A 121 13.15 2.48 8.81
C ASP A 121 14.06 3.18 9.83
N TYR A 122 13.62 3.34 11.07
CA TYR A 122 14.37 3.98 12.14
C TYR A 122 15.01 2.99 13.15
N GLU A 123 15.01 1.70 12.91
CA GLU A 123 15.81 0.74 13.69
C GLU A 123 17.32 1.00 13.56
N ARG A 124 17.75 1.53 12.42
CA ARG A 124 19.15 1.87 12.15
C ARG A 124 19.54 3.13 12.92
N LYS A 125 20.52 3.01 13.83
CA LYS A 125 21.02 4.11 14.66
C LYS A 125 21.35 5.39 13.88
N GLY A 126 22.02 5.27 12.72
CA GLY A 126 22.36 6.42 11.87
C GLY A 126 21.12 7.17 11.35
N ARG A 127 20.02 6.48 11.04
CA ARG A 127 18.78 7.13 10.61
C ARG A 127 18.08 7.85 11.76
N ARG A 128 18.11 7.32 12.98
CA ARG A 128 17.59 8.00 14.18
C ARG A 128 18.35 9.27 14.48
N ILE A 129 19.69 9.21 14.46
CA ILE A 129 20.54 10.39 14.67
C ILE A 129 20.23 11.45 13.62
N PHE A 130 20.15 11.04 12.35
CA PHE A 130 19.81 11.95 11.26
C PHE A 130 18.42 12.59 11.44
N ALA A 131 17.40 11.81 11.77
CA ALA A 131 16.06 12.34 12.03
C ALA A 131 16.07 13.33 13.19
N ASN A 132 16.72 13.01 14.29
CA ASN A 132 16.83 13.89 15.46
C ASN A 132 17.53 15.23 15.13
N LEU A 133 18.57 15.19 14.29
CA LEU A 133 19.27 16.41 13.84
C LEU A 133 18.33 17.35 13.07
N PHE A 134 17.39 16.81 12.31
CA PHE A 134 16.43 17.56 11.51
C PHE A 134 15.03 17.65 12.12
N SER A 135 14.84 17.29 13.40
CA SER A 135 13.54 17.21 14.07
C SER A 135 12.71 18.51 14.01
N LYS A 136 13.35 19.68 13.89
CA LYS A 136 12.64 20.98 13.75
C LYS A 136 11.96 21.13 12.38
N ARG A 137 12.49 20.50 11.33
CA ARG A 137 11.98 20.60 9.94
C ARG A 137 11.35 19.31 9.41
N LEU A 138 11.47 18.19 10.12
CA LEU A 138 10.95 16.89 9.72
C LEU A 138 9.74 16.52 10.57
N SER A 139 8.66 16.12 9.91
CA SER A 139 7.56 15.37 10.50
C SER A 139 7.35 14.07 9.71
N LEU A 140 6.74 13.07 10.32
CA LEU A 140 6.63 11.72 9.76
C LEU A 140 5.18 11.28 9.65
N LEU A 141 4.88 10.56 8.57
CA LEU A 141 3.61 9.86 8.36
C LEU A 141 3.86 8.38 8.14
N GLY A 142 3.17 7.54 8.90
CA GLY A 142 3.04 6.12 8.63
C GLY A 142 1.79 5.84 7.79
N VAL A 143 1.87 4.90 6.87
CA VAL A 143 0.70 4.47 6.07
C VAL A 143 -0.32 3.65 6.87
N SER A 144 -0.01 3.35 8.14
CA SER A 144 -0.87 2.69 9.12
C SER A 144 -0.48 3.11 10.53
N ASP A 145 -1.36 2.87 11.48
CA ASP A 145 -1.04 3.06 12.90
C ASP A 145 0.12 2.17 13.33
N ALA A 146 0.18 0.95 12.82
CA ALA A 146 1.28 0.04 13.08
C ALA A 146 2.64 0.60 12.61
N VAL A 147 2.72 1.19 11.41
CA VAL A 147 3.95 1.84 10.91
C VAL A 147 4.26 3.11 11.72
N ARG A 148 3.25 3.91 12.08
CA ARG A 148 3.41 5.05 13.00
C ARG A 148 4.02 4.63 14.33
N ASP A 149 3.48 3.58 14.94
CA ASP A 149 3.91 3.11 16.27
C ASP A 149 5.31 2.50 16.24
N ASP A 150 5.68 1.82 15.14
CA ASP A 150 7.06 1.41 14.89
C ASP A 150 8.03 2.60 14.88
N MET A 151 7.67 3.68 14.19
CA MET A 151 8.48 4.90 14.18
C MET A 151 8.54 5.57 15.56
N ARG A 152 7.41 5.68 16.27
CA ARG A 152 7.35 6.25 17.62
C ARG A 152 8.22 5.47 18.62
N ARG A 153 8.20 4.14 18.55
CA ARG A 153 9.08 3.28 19.34
C ARG A 153 10.56 3.58 19.11
N CYS A 154 10.93 3.87 17.86
CA CYS A 154 12.31 4.19 17.48
C CYS A 154 12.73 5.63 17.81
N LEU A 155 11.76 6.56 17.91
CA LEU A 155 11.95 8.00 18.13
C LEU A 155 11.15 8.49 19.36
N PRO A 156 11.39 7.91 20.56
CA PRO A 156 10.54 8.14 21.73
C PRO A 156 10.58 9.58 22.27
N GLN A 157 11.56 10.39 21.86
CA GLN A 157 11.69 11.79 22.25
C GLN A 157 10.86 12.74 21.37
N TRP A 158 10.25 12.22 20.29
CA TRP A 158 9.47 13.05 19.39
C TRP A 158 8.05 13.27 19.92
N PRO A 159 7.52 14.51 19.84
CA PRO A 159 6.12 14.76 20.16
C PRO A 159 5.19 13.93 19.25
N ALA A 160 4.08 13.49 19.80
CA ALA A 160 3.12 12.65 19.07
C ALA A 160 2.60 13.32 17.78
N GLU A 161 2.48 14.66 17.80
CA GLU A 161 2.01 15.46 16.67
C GLU A 161 2.96 15.42 15.46
N ARG A 162 4.21 15.05 15.68
CA ARG A 162 5.21 14.96 14.61
C ARG A 162 5.27 13.60 13.94
N ILE A 163 4.65 12.56 14.51
CA ILE A 163 4.59 11.22 13.93
C ILE A 163 3.13 10.78 13.94
N GLN A 164 2.49 10.91 12.79
CA GLN A 164 1.06 10.68 12.61
C GLN A 164 0.79 9.56 11.58
N THR A 165 -0.46 9.15 11.46
CA THR A 165 -0.91 8.21 10.45
C THR A 165 -1.64 8.97 9.33
N LEU A 166 -1.34 8.59 8.10
CA LEU A 166 -2.21 8.85 6.96
C LEU A 166 -2.33 7.55 6.17
N TYR A 167 -3.51 6.95 6.20
CA TYR A 167 -3.77 5.70 5.49
C TYR A 167 -3.56 5.85 3.99
N ASN A 168 -3.11 4.78 3.34
CA ASN A 168 -3.25 4.69 1.90
C ASN A 168 -4.74 4.67 1.54
N ARG A 169 -5.05 5.13 0.36
CA ARG A 169 -6.41 5.24 -0.14
C ARG A 169 -6.63 4.39 -1.38
N ILE A 170 -7.88 4.17 -1.70
CA ILE A 170 -8.31 3.51 -2.92
C ILE A 170 -9.38 4.34 -3.62
N ASP A 171 -9.24 4.48 -4.93
CA ASP A 171 -10.28 5.04 -5.78
C ASP A 171 -11.35 3.96 -6.01
N ILE A 172 -12.40 4.02 -5.20
CA ILE A 172 -13.46 3.01 -5.16
C ILE A 172 -14.18 2.97 -6.52
N ASP A 173 -14.59 4.13 -7.02
CA ASP A 173 -15.41 4.21 -8.24
C ASP A 173 -14.62 3.78 -9.48
N ALA A 174 -13.37 4.24 -9.60
CA ALA A 174 -12.50 3.85 -10.71
C ALA A 174 -12.20 2.34 -10.69
N LEU A 175 -11.96 1.75 -9.50
CA LEU A 175 -11.73 0.31 -9.43
C LEU A 175 -13.01 -0.48 -9.70
N GLN A 176 -14.17 -0.07 -9.15
CA GLN A 176 -15.45 -0.74 -9.44
C GLN A 176 -15.77 -0.74 -10.94
N ALA A 177 -15.54 0.39 -11.62
CA ALA A 177 -15.72 0.49 -13.07
C ALA A 177 -14.74 -0.38 -13.88
N ALA A 178 -13.58 -0.71 -13.31
CA ALA A 178 -12.55 -1.53 -13.95
C ALA A 178 -12.69 -3.04 -13.65
N LEU A 179 -13.56 -3.45 -12.71
CA LEU A 179 -13.72 -4.85 -12.35
C LEU A 179 -14.23 -5.67 -13.54
N VAL A 180 -13.63 -6.83 -13.73
CA VAL A 180 -14.07 -7.82 -14.71
C VAL A 180 -15.14 -8.71 -14.04
N PRO A 181 -16.31 -8.91 -14.68
CA PRO A 181 -17.36 -9.76 -14.12
C PRO A 181 -16.85 -11.18 -13.82
N ARG A 182 -17.39 -11.79 -12.75
CA ARG A 182 -16.94 -13.09 -12.21
C ARG A 182 -16.66 -14.17 -13.26
N ALA A 183 -17.58 -14.38 -14.18
CA ALA A 183 -17.45 -15.43 -15.20
C ALA A 183 -16.28 -15.15 -16.15
N GLU A 184 -16.16 -13.91 -16.60
CA GLU A 184 -15.08 -13.46 -17.49
C GLU A 184 -13.73 -13.45 -16.76
N ALA A 185 -13.71 -13.03 -15.49
CA ALA A 185 -12.52 -13.04 -14.67
C ALA A 185 -11.97 -14.47 -14.48
N ARG A 186 -12.84 -15.43 -14.20
CA ARG A 186 -12.46 -16.85 -14.10
C ARG A 186 -11.96 -17.40 -15.41
N GLN A 187 -12.63 -17.11 -16.51
CA GLN A 187 -12.19 -17.50 -17.85
C GLN A 187 -10.81 -16.92 -18.17
N ALA A 188 -10.60 -15.64 -17.93
CA ALA A 188 -9.33 -14.96 -18.18
C ALA A 188 -8.17 -15.53 -17.34
N LEU A 189 -8.46 -16.00 -16.13
CA LEU A 189 -7.48 -16.60 -15.21
C LEU A 189 -7.35 -18.12 -15.42
N GLY A 190 -8.12 -18.75 -16.30
CA GLY A 190 -8.13 -20.21 -16.49
C GLY A 190 -8.65 -20.98 -15.26
N LEU A 191 -9.51 -20.35 -14.45
CA LEU A 191 -10.08 -20.94 -13.24
C LEU A 191 -11.43 -21.63 -13.55
N ASP A 192 -11.73 -22.68 -12.78
CA ASP A 192 -13.01 -23.40 -12.90
C ASP A 192 -14.19 -22.45 -12.59
N ALA A 193 -15.17 -22.45 -13.51
CA ALA A 193 -16.33 -21.58 -13.41
C ALA A 193 -17.23 -21.86 -12.20
N GLN A 194 -17.24 -23.10 -11.69
CA GLN A 194 -18.14 -23.57 -10.63
C GLN A 194 -17.42 -23.78 -9.28
N ALA A 195 -16.09 -23.81 -9.26
CA ALA A 195 -15.33 -24.03 -8.05
C ALA A 195 -15.55 -22.90 -7.02
N TRP A 196 -15.49 -23.25 -5.74
CA TRP A 196 -15.34 -22.28 -4.66
C TRP A 196 -13.85 -21.92 -4.53
N ILE A 197 -13.48 -20.64 -4.68
CA ILE A 197 -12.11 -20.20 -4.88
C ILE A 197 -11.64 -19.27 -3.77
N VAL A 198 -10.58 -19.67 -3.07
CA VAL A 198 -9.76 -18.80 -2.22
C VAL A 198 -8.76 -18.05 -3.09
N GLY A 199 -8.79 -16.73 -3.10
CA GLY A 199 -7.81 -15.90 -3.80
C GLY A 199 -6.68 -15.44 -2.88
N ASN A 200 -5.45 -15.41 -3.39
CA ASN A 200 -4.30 -14.75 -2.78
C ASN A 200 -3.51 -14.00 -3.84
N VAL A 201 -3.20 -12.73 -3.59
CA VAL A 201 -2.46 -11.88 -4.53
C VAL A 201 -1.27 -11.26 -3.81
N GLY A 202 -0.07 -11.53 -4.29
CA GLY A 202 1.14 -10.98 -3.71
C GLY A 202 2.41 -11.66 -4.17
N ARG A 203 3.55 -11.03 -3.90
CA ARG A 203 4.87 -11.61 -4.20
C ARG A 203 5.05 -12.93 -3.43
N LEU A 204 5.65 -13.93 -4.05
CA LEU A 204 6.02 -15.19 -3.37
C LEU A 204 7.32 -14.96 -2.57
N HIS A 205 7.17 -14.35 -1.40
CA HIS A 205 8.26 -13.88 -0.54
C HIS A 205 7.95 -14.23 0.93
N PRO A 206 8.97 -14.45 1.79
CA PRO A 206 8.75 -14.84 3.19
C PRO A 206 7.76 -13.97 3.96
N ASP A 207 7.77 -12.65 3.73
CA ASP A 207 6.86 -11.69 4.38
C ASP A 207 5.37 -11.88 4.04
N LYS A 208 5.05 -12.70 3.03
CA LYS A 208 3.67 -13.01 2.64
C LYS A 208 3.15 -14.34 3.20
N ASP A 209 4.02 -15.14 3.76
CA ASP A 209 3.74 -16.41 4.45
C ASP A 209 2.67 -17.30 3.78
N GLN A 210 2.75 -17.43 2.44
CA GLN A 210 1.88 -18.35 1.70
C GLN A 210 2.02 -19.81 2.20
N ALA A 211 3.10 -20.12 2.91
CA ALA A 211 3.28 -21.43 3.53
C ALA A 211 2.19 -21.73 4.57
N THR A 212 1.83 -20.73 5.39
CA THR A 212 0.69 -20.85 6.33
C THR A 212 -0.64 -20.94 5.58
N LEU A 213 -0.81 -20.18 4.48
CA LEU A 213 -2.01 -20.27 3.66
C LEU A 213 -2.23 -21.67 3.08
N LEU A 214 -1.17 -22.31 2.55
CA LEU A 214 -1.24 -23.68 2.03
C LEU A 214 -1.63 -24.68 3.12
N ARG A 215 -1.03 -24.61 4.32
CA ARG A 215 -1.40 -25.47 5.44
C ARG A 215 -2.85 -25.29 5.86
N GLY A 216 -3.29 -24.03 6.04
CA GLY A 216 -4.65 -23.73 6.45
C GLY A 216 -5.69 -24.12 5.39
N PHE A 217 -5.38 -23.95 4.11
CA PHE A 217 -6.25 -24.42 3.03
C PHE A 217 -6.36 -25.95 3.02
N ALA A 218 -5.24 -26.67 3.17
CA ALA A 218 -5.24 -28.13 3.27
C ALA A 218 -6.11 -28.63 4.44
N GLU A 219 -5.97 -28.02 5.61
CA GLU A 219 -6.76 -28.33 6.80
C GLU A 219 -8.25 -27.98 6.65
N ALA A 220 -8.55 -26.94 5.86
CA ALA A 220 -9.92 -26.53 5.61
C ALA A 220 -10.66 -27.45 4.62
N LEU A 221 -9.97 -28.03 3.64
CA LEU A 221 -10.54 -28.76 2.50
C LEU A 221 -11.67 -29.74 2.85
N PRO A 222 -11.61 -30.57 3.91
CA PRO A 222 -12.69 -31.49 4.25
C PRO A 222 -14.03 -30.79 4.61
N GLY A 223 -13.98 -29.51 4.96
CA GLY A 223 -15.17 -28.71 5.32
C GLY A 223 -15.51 -27.62 4.30
N LEU A 224 -14.79 -27.56 3.16
CA LEU A 224 -15.10 -26.64 2.07
C LEU A 224 -16.03 -27.29 1.02
N PRO A 225 -16.67 -26.51 0.15
CA PRO A 225 -17.43 -27.03 -0.97
C PRO A 225 -16.62 -27.96 -1.85
N ALA A 226 -17.25 -29.01 -2.39
CA ALA A 226 -16.58 -29.96 -3.30
C ALA A 226 -15.93 -29.20 -4.48
N GLY A 227 -14.69 -29.55 -4.81
CA GLY A 227 -13.94 -28.87 -5.86
C GLY A 227 -13.36 -27.51 -5.46
N ALA A 228 -13.30 -27.18 -4.17
CA ALA A 228 -12.67 -25.95 -3.71
C ALA A 228 -11.22 -25.83 -4.16
N ARG A 229 -10.80 -24.62 -4.54
CA ARG A 229 -9.46 -24.33 -5.08
C ARG A 229 -8.83 -23.12 -4.38
N LEU A 230 -7.51 -23.09 -4.38
CA LEU A 230 -6.70 -21.95 -3.96
C LEU A 230 -5.98 -21.36 -5.18
N ALA A 231 -6.30 -20.13 -5.54
CA ALA A 231 -5.65 -19.40 -6.63
C ALA A 231 -4.63 -18.41 -6.05
N ILE A 232 -3.34 -18.57 -6.39
CA ILE A 232 -2.23 -17.73 -5.96
C ILE A 232 -1.71 -16.94 -7.15
N LEU A 233 -1.90 -15.61 -7.13
CA LEU A 233 -1.43 -14.67 -8.14
C LEU A 233 -0.17 -13.96 -7.64
N GLY A 234 0.91 -14.10 -8.36
CA GLY A 234 2.19 -13.47 -8.07
C GLY A 234 3.39 -14.36 -8.38
N GLN A 235 4.55 -13.75 -8.34
CA GLN A 235 5.83 -14.41 -8.59
C GLN A 235 6.81 -14.12 -7.44
N GLY A 236 7.81 -14.97 -7.29
CA GLY A 236 8.87 -14.75 -6.32
C GLY A 236 9.73 -15.97 -6.05
N ARG A 237 10.76 -15.77 -5.25
CA ARG A 237 11.79 -16.78 -4.97
C ARG A 237 11.27 -18.03 -4.24
N LEU A 238 10.07 -17.99 -3.66
CA LEU A 238 9.49 -19.11 -2.94
C LEU A 238 8.63 -20.03 -3.81
N GLU A 239 8.42 -19.74 -5.09
CA GLU A 239 7.49 -20.50 -5.94
C GLU A 239 7.74 -22.00 -5.94
N ALA A 240 8.97 -22.43 -6.22
CA ALA A 240 9.31 -23.86 -6.24
C ALA A 240 9.06 -24.53 -4.88
N ARG A 241 9.40 -23.85 -3.78
CA ARG A 241 9.18 -24.34 -2.41
C ARG A 241 7.70 -24.47 -2.07
N LEU A 242 6.89 -23.47 -2.46
CA LEU A 242 5.44 -23.49 -2.21
C LEU A 242 4.74 -24.59 -3.02
N LYS A 243 5.16 -24.83 -4.28
CA LYS A 243 4.67 -25.94 -5.10
C LYS A 243 5.03 -27.30 -4.48
N ALA A 244 6.27 -27.46 -3.99
CA ALA A 244 6.68 -28.66 -3.27
C ALA A 244 5.85 -28.89 -2.00
N GLN A 245 5.64 -27.85 -1.20
CA GLN A 245 4.80 -27.91 -0.01
C GLN A 245 3.34 -28.28 -0.34
N ALA A 246 2.77 -27.77 -1.41
CA ALA A 246 1.42 -28.14 -1.86
C ALA A 246 1.35 -29.65 -2.22
N ALA A 247 2.41 -30.20 -2.82
CA ALA A 247 2.50 -31.62 -3.12
C ALA A 247 2.65 -32.47 -1.83
N GLU A 248 3.50 -32.06 -0.89
CA GLU A 248 3.67 -32.71 0.42
C GLU A 248 2.37 -32.72 1.24
N LEU A 249 1.55 -31.66 1.14
CA LEU A 249 0.25 -31.57 1.78
C LEU A 249 -0.86 -32.34 1.03
N GLY A 250 -0.56 -32.92 -0.13
CA GLY A 250 -1.54 -33.65 -0.96
C GLY A 250 -2.57 -32.77 -1.66
N ILE A 251 -2.32 -31.46 -1.78
CA ILE A 251 -3.26 -30.48 -2.35
C ILE A 251 -2.80 -29.87 -3.67
N ALA A 252 -1.74 -30.41 -4.29
CA ALA A 252 -1.19 -29.86 -5.55
C ALA A 252 -2.25 -29.72 -6.67
N GLY A 253 -3.23 -30.65 -6.72
CA GLY A 253 -4.33 -30.60 -7.69
C GLY A 253 -5.39 -29.53 -7.41
N GLN A 254 -5.40 -28.93 -6.21
CA GLN A 254 -6.35 -27.90 -5.78
C GLN A 254 -5.73 -26.50 -5.70
N VAL A 255 -4.44 -26.34 -6.00
CA VAL A 255 -3.74 -25.04 -5.94
C VAL A 255 -3.29 -24.60 -7.32
N ASP A 256 -3.78 -23.45 -7.74
CA ASP A 256 -3.42 -22.80 -9.01
C ASP A 256 -2.39 -21.68 -8.76
N PHE A 257 -1.15 -21.92 -9.20
CA PHE A 257 -0.12 -20.88 -9.22
C PHE A 257 -0.15 -20.15 -10.56
N LEU A 258 -0.80 -18.98 -10.60
CA LEU A 258 -1.10 -18.25 -11.83
C LEU A 258 0.04 -17.33 -12.29
N GLY A 259 1.14 -17.23 -11.51
CA GLY A 259 2.22 -16.32 -11.84
C GLY A 259 1.82 -14.84 -11.70
N GLN A 260 2.57 -13.97 -12.36
CA GLN A 260 2.28 -12.54 -12.35
C GLN A 260 1.11 -12.24 -13.31
N VAL A 261 0.01 -11.76 -12.77
CA VAL A 261 -1.15 -11.31 -13.54
C VAL A 261 -1.11 -9.78 -13.61
N PRO A 262 -0.97 -9.19 -14.80
CA PRO A 262 -1.05 -7.75 -14.96
C PRO A 262 -2.41 -7.21 -14.49
N ASP A 263 -2.38 -6.10 -13.76
CA ASP A 263 -3.59 -5.43 -13.24
C ASP A 263 -4.54 -6.39 -12.50
N ALA A 264 -3.97 -7.27 -11.67
CA ALA A 264 -4.67 -8.36 -10.96
C ALA A 264 -5.91 -7.89 -10.20
N ARG A 265 -5.92 -6.62 -9.72
CA ARG A 265 -7.05 -6.02 -8.98
C ARG A 265 -8.37 -6.04 -9.75
N ARG A 266 -8.34 -6.09 -11.09
CA ARG A 266 -9.55 -6.16 -11.92
C ARG A 266 -10.26 -7.52 -11.86
N TYR A 267 -9.56 -8.56 -11.46
CA TYR A 267 -10.03 -9.95 -11.48
C TYR A 267 -10.46 -10.48 -10.11
N PHE A 268 -10.53 -9.64 -9.08
CA PHE A 268 -10.87 -10.10 -7.73
C PHE A 268 -12.26 -10.74 -7.64
N GLN A 269 -13.20 -10.37 -8.48
CA GLN A 269 -14.52 -11.03 -8.56
C GLN A 269 -14.45 -12.52 -8.92
N ALA A 270 -13.32 -13.03 -9.39
CA ALA A 270 -13.11 -14.46 -9.60
C ALA A 270 -13.15 -15.27 -8.28
N PHE A 271 -12.87 -14.64 -7.13
CA PHE A 271 -12.71 -15.28 -5.83
C PHE A 271 -14.02 -15.29 -5.03
N ASP A 272 -14.19 -16.29 -4.19
CA ASP A 272 -15.28 -16.38 -3.20
C ASP A 272 -14.86 -15.81 -1.85
N VAL A 273 -13.58 -15.89 -1.52
CA VAL A 273 -12.91 -15.27 -0.37
C VAL A 273 -11.50 -14.88 -0.77
N PHE A 274 -11.00 -13.77 -0.23
CA PHE A 274 -9.62 -13.36 -0.36
C PHE A 274 -8.88 -13.58 0.96
N ALA A 275 -7.75 -14.32 0.91
CA ALA A 275 -6.97 -14.65 2.09
C ALA A 275 -5.56 -14.02 2.02
N LEU A 276 -5.17 -13.27 3.06
CA LEU A 276 -3.86 -12.67 3.21
C LEU A 276 -3.18 -13.20 4.47
N SER A 277 -2.10 -13.95 4.31
CA SER A 277 -1.36 -14.60 5.40
C SER A 277 -0.07 -13.89 5.81
N SER A 278 0.13 -12.64 5.38
CA SER A 278 1.37 -11.88 5.60
C SER A 278 1.80 -11.83 7.07
N ASP A 279 3.10 -11.98 7.33
CA ASP A 279 3.68 -11.78 8.66
C ASP A 279 4.08 -10.30 8.90
N HIS A 280 4.38 -9.57 7.84
CA HIS A 280 4.71 -8.14 7.85
C HIS A 280 3.91 -7.41 6.78
N GLU A 281 2.78 -6.85 7.17
CA GLU A 281 1.93 -6.08 6.26
C GLU A 281 1.86 -4.61 6.72
N PRO A 282 2.58 -3.70 6.08
CA PRO A 282 2.53 -2.28 6.44
C PRO A 282 1.14 -1.66 6.30
N PHE A 283 0.34 -2.11 5.32
CA PHE A 283 -1.00 -1.62 5.11
C PHE A 283 -1.97 -2.68 4.55
N GLY A 284 -1.69 -3.27 3.37
CA GLY A 284 -2.53 -4.29 2.75
C GLY A 284 -3.46 -3.73 1.67
N MET A 285 -2.92 -3.04 0.66
CA MET A 285 -3.70 -2.52 -0.47
C MET A 285 -4.58 -3.59 -1.13
N VAL A 286 -4.09 -4.82 -1.26
CA VAL A 286 -4.82 -5.95 -1.84
C VAL A 286 -6.10 -6.31 -1.06
N LEU A 287 -6.16 -5.99 0.24
CA LEU A 287 -7.38 -6.13 1.04
C LEU A 287 -8.43 -5.09 0.64
N LEU A 288 -8.01 -3.83 0.43
CA LEU A 288 -8.93 -2.80 -0.07
C LEU A 288 -9.46 -3.18 -1.46
N GLU A 289 -8.60 -3.72 -2.34
CA GLU A 289 -8.97 -4.18 -3.69
C GLU A 289 -10.01 -5.32 -3.64
N ALA A 290 -9.83 -6.29 -2.73
CA ALA A 290 -10.81 -7.35 -2.50
C ALA A 290 -12.14 -6.80 -1.97
N MET A 291 -12.08 -5.87 -1.02
CA MET A 291 -13.27 -5.24 -0.44
C MET A 291 -14.06 -4.42 -1.47
N VAL A 292 -13.39 -3.69 -2.39
CA VAL A 292 -14.04 -2.97 -3.50
C VAL A 292 -14.75 -3.94 -4.44
N ALA A 293 -14.16 -5.12 -4.67
CA ALA A 293 -14.76 -6.18 -5.49
C ALA A 293 -15.91 -6.94 -4.79
N GLY A 294 -16.22 -6.59 -3.52
CA GLY A 294 -17.25 -7.26 -2.71
C GLY A 294 -16.84 -8.66 -2.24
N VAL A 295 -15.56 -9.00 -2.29
CA VAL A 295 -15.04 -10.32 -1.90
C VAL A 295 -14.72 -10.31 -0.41
N PRO A 296 -15.33 -11.21 0.41
CA PRO A 296 -15.03 -11.33 1.82
C PRO A 296 -13.54 -11.55 2.09
N VAL A 297 -13.00 -10.90 3.12
CA VAL A 297 -11.56 -10.90 3.42
C VAL A 297 -11.25 -11.67 4.70
N LEU A 298 -10.16 -12.44 4.64
CA LEU A 298 -9.57 -13.17 5.75
C LEU A 298 -8.08 -12.78 5.81
N ALA A 299 -7.61 -12.24 6.93
CA ALA A 299 -6.23 -11.78 7.02
C ALA A 299 -5.56 -12.09 8.36
N THR A 300 -4.25 -12.17 8.35
CA THR A 300 -3.45 -12.22 9.57
C THR A 300 -3.67 -10.94 10.40
N ALA A 301 -3.84 -11.08 11.71
CA ALA A 301 -3.99 -9.98 12.64
C ALA A 301 -2.62 -9.27 12.86
N CYS A 302 -2.00 -8.76 11.79
CA CYS A 302 -0.70 -8.11 11.85
C CYS A 302 -0.70 -6.76 11.14
N GLY A 303 0.08 -5.81 11.67
CA GLY A 303 0.32 -4.50 11.04
C GLY A 303 -0.95 -3.80 10.57
N GLY A 304 -0.85 -3.16 9.42
CA GLY A 304 -1.98 -2.47 8.78
C GLY A 304 -3.09 -3.38 8.29
N ALA A 305 -2.82 -4.68 8.00
CA ALA A 305 -3.85 -5.62 7.62
C ALA A 305 -4.94 -5.75 8.69
N ARG A 306 -4.54 -5.77 9.98
CA ARG A 306 -5.48 -5.74 11.10
C ARG A 306 -6.37 -4.49 11.04
N GLU A 307 -5.77 -3.32 10.81
CA GLU A 307 -6.48 -2.03 10.81
C GLU A 307 -7.49 -1.92 9.66
N VAL A 308 -7.20 -2.58 8.54
CA VAL A 308 -8.11 -2.65 7.38
C VAL A 308 -9.28 -3.58 7.65
N VAL A 309 -9.03 -4.79 8.19
CA VAL A 309 -10.00 -5.89 8.24
C VAL A 309 -10.84 -5.91 9.52
N GLU A 310 -10.34 -5.34 10.64
CA GLU A 310 -11.02 -5.37 11.94
C GLU A 310 -12.46 -4.84 11.86
N GLY A 311 -13.42 -5.68 12.25
CA GLY A 311 -14.85 -5.35 12.24
C GLY A 311 -15.59 -5.59 10.91
N VAL A 312 -14.89 -5.92 9.80
CA VAL A 312 -15.54 -6.16 8.49
C VAL A 312 -15.11 -7.45 7.79
N GLY A 313 -14.13 -8.17 8.35
CA GLY A 313 -13.65 -9.46 7.86
C GLY A 313 -13.19 -10.34 9.00
N VAL A 314 -12.54 -11.44 8.70
CA VAL A 314 -12.02 -12.39 9.69
C VAL A 314 -10.51 -12.19 9.87
N LEU A 315 -10.09 -12.09 11.14
CA LEU A 315 -8.69 -12.00 11.52
C LEU A 315 -8.24 -13.31 12.18
N PHE A 316 -7.04 -13.77 11.86
CA PHE A 316 -6.43 -14.94 12.51
C PHE A 316 -4.99 -14.62 12.98
N PRO A 317 -4.47 -15.32 14.00
CA PRO A 317 -3.10 -15.11 14.49
C PRO A 317 -2.04 -15.47 13.46
N LEU A 318 -0.91 -14.79 13.52
CA LEU A 318 0.24 -15.07 12.67
C LEU A 318 0.68 -16.54 12.75
N GLY A 319 0.82 -17.17 11.58
CA GLY A 319 1.29 -18.57 11.46
C GLY A 319 0.27 -19.64 11.86
N ASP A 320 -0.92 -19.25 12.34
CA ASP A 320 -1.97 -20.17 12.80
C ASP A 320 -2.80 -20.69 11.62
N ALA A 321 -2.35 -21.81 11.04
CA ALA A 321 -3.05 -22.48 9.94
C ALA A 321 -4.44 -23.01 10.35
N GLY A 322 -4.59 -23.46 11.61
CA GLY A 322 -5.87 -23.98 12.12
C GLY A 322 -6.94 -22.88 12.19
N GLN A 323 -6.62 -21.70 12.72
CA GLN A 323 -7.57 -20.59 12.73
C GLN A 323 -7.84 -20.02 11.33
N LEU A 324 -6.85 -20.02 10.45
CA LEU A 324 -7.07 -19.73 9.03
C LEU A 324 -8.07 -20.71 8.43
N ALA A 325 -7.90 -22.02 8.69
CA ALA A 325 -8.81 -23.05 8.20
C ALA A 325 -10.25 -22.86 8.74
N GLN A 326 -10.41 -22.54 10.02
CA GLN A 326 -11.70 -22.21 10.60
C GLN A 326 -12.36 -21.00 9.92
N GLY A 327 -11.57 -19.94 9.66
CA GLY A 327 -12.04 -18.76 8.95
C GLY A 327 -12.52 -19.10 7.52
N LEU A 328 -11.79 -19.92 6.77
CA LEU A 328 -12.19 -20.39 5.44
C LEU A 328 -13.51 -21.16 5.48
N LYS A 329 -13.64 -22.11 6.43
CA LYS A 329 -14.89 -22.88 6.62
C LYS A 329 -16.07 -21.97 6.98
N HIS A 330 -15.85 -20.96 7.83
CA HIS A 330 -16.88 -19.99 8.16
C HIS A 330 -17.32 -19.20 6.92
N MET A 331 -16.38 -18.72 6.10
CA MET A 331 -16.70 -18.00 4.86
C MET A 331 -17.40 -18.87 3.81
N ALA A 332 -17.13 -20.17 3.80
CA ALA A 332 -17.72 -21.10 2.84
C ALA A 332 -19.23 -21.35 3.07
N VAL A 333 -19.70 -21.21 4.30
CA VAL A 333 -21.13 -21.46 4.65
C VAL A 333 -21.98 -20.17 4.62
N LEU A 334 -21.41 -19.02 4.33
CA LEU A 334 -22.18 -17.77 4.21
C LEU A 334 -23.19 -17.90 3.05
N ASP A 335 -24.45 -17.61 3.34
CA ASP A 335 -25.49 -17.51 2.32
C ASP A 335 -25.42 -16.19 1.52
N GLY A 336 -26.26 -16.05 0.51
CA GLY A 336 -26.27 -14.88 -0.36
C GLY A 336 -26.55 -13.56 0.39
N GLN A 337 -27.44 -13.57 1.38
CA GLN A 337 -27.78 -12.39 2.17
C GLN A 337 -26.61 -11.99 3.08
N GLN A 338 -25.96 -12.97 3.72
CA GLN A 338 -24.79 -12.73 4.57
C GLN A 338 -23.60 -12.19 3.75
N ARG A 339 -23.36 -12.75 2.55
CA ARG A 339 -22.30 -12.23 1.64
C ARG A 339 -22.57 -10.80 1.22
N GLN A 340 -23.83 -10.48 0.89
CA GLN A 340 -24.23 -9.13 0.54
C GLN A 340 -24.02 -8.16 1.72
N ALA A 341 -24.43 -8.52 2.91
CA ALA A 341 -24.20 -7.72 4.11
C ALA A 341 -22.71 -7.49 4.39
N CYS A 342 -21.88 -8.53 4.23
CA CYS A 342 -20.41 -8.37 4.33
C CYS A 342 -19.88 -7.36 3.30
N ALA A 343 -20.32 -7.44 2.05
CA ALA A 343 -19.88 -6.54 0.99
C ALA A 343 -20.28 -5.07 1.29
N GLU A 344 -21.49 -4.86 1.78
CA GLU A 344 -21.98 -3.53 2.19
C GLU A 344 -21.17 -2.94 3.36
N HIS A 345 -20.89 -3.72 4.40
CA HIS A 345 -20.06 -3.28 5.53
C HIS A 345 -18.62 -2.96 5.10
N MET A 346 -18.03 -3.79 4.23
CA MET A 346 -16.71 -3.54 3.67
C MET A 346 -16.69 -2.24 2.87
N LEU A 347 -17.69 -2.01 2.02
CA LEU A 347 -17.78 -0.80 1.19
C LEU A 347 -18.02 0.46 2.05
N GLN A 348 -18.83 0.37 3.10
CA GLN A 348 -19.02 1.45 4.06
C GLN A 348 -17.68 1.82 4.72
N ARG A 349 -16.94 0.83 5.25
CA ARG A 349 -15.62 1.07 5.85
C ARG A 349 -14.63 1.71 4.88
N LEU A 350 -14.61 1.25 3.61
CA LEU A 350 -13.76 1.85 2.58
C LEU A 350 -14.11 3.33 2.40
N ARG A 351 -15.38 3.68 2.28
CA ARG A 351 -15.84 5.06 2.11
C ARG A 351 -15.48 5.95 3.31
N GLU A 352 -15.63 5.43 4.52
CA GLU A 352 -15.39 6.19 5.76
C GLU A 352 -13.91 6.42 6.07
N ARG A 353 -13.00 5.49 5.68
CA ARG A 353 -11.62 5.52 6.14
C ARG A 353 -10.56 5.52 5.04
N PHE A 354 -10.85 4.93 3.88
CA PHE A 354 -9.84 4.63 2.86
C PHE A 354 -10.19 5.20 1.48
N SER A 355 -11.31 5.90 1.34
CA SER A 355 -11.67 6.61 0.11
C SER A 355 -10.78 7.84 -0.11
N ASP A 356 -10.73 8.32 -1.34
CA ASP A 356 -10.05 9.54 -1.71
C ASP A 356 -10.49 10.73 -0.86
N GLN A 357 -11.79 10.85 -0.62
CA GLN A 357 -12.37 11.92 0.19
C GLN A 357 -11.94 11.81 1.65
N ALA A 358 -12.12 10.64 2.28
CA ALA A 358 -11.80 10.44 3.70
C ALA A 358 -10.31 10.70 4.00
N VAL A 359 -9.41 10.17 3.16
CA VAL A 359 -7.97 10.36 3.35
C VAL A 359 -7.55 11.80 3.06
N ARG A 360 -8.15 12.46 2.06
CA ARG A 360 -7.92 13.89 1.79
C ARG A 360 -8.34 14.74 2.99
N GLU A 361 -9.52 14.52 3.55
CA GLU A 361 -10.00 15.23 4.74
C GLU A 361 -9.07 14.99 5.92
N ALA A 362 -8.69 13.74 6.18
CA ALA A 362 -7.75 13.38 7.23
C ALA A 362 -6.39 14.09 7.06
N PHE A 363 -5.83 14.16 5.84
CA PHE A 363 -4.58 14.85 5.56
C PHE A 363 -4.62 16.32 5.97
N TRP A 364 -5.68 17.04 5.59
CA TRP A 364 -5.82 18.46 5.89
C TRP A 364 -6.11 18.73 7.38
N GLN A 365 -6.50 17.73 8.15
CA GLN A 365 -6.67 17.83 9.61
C GLN A 365 -5.39 17.51 10.39
N LEU A 366 -4.35 16.96 9.75
CA LEU A 366 -3.09 16.65 10.42
C LEU A 366 -2.44 17.91 11.02
N PRO A 367 -1.99 17.86 12.30
CA PRO A 367 -1.40 19.02 12.97
C PRO A 367 -0.23 19.63 12.20
N GLN A 368 0.65 18.78 11.65
CA GLN A 368 1.80 19.22 10.86
C GLN A 368 1.41 19.89 9.54
N VAL A 369 0.33 19.45 8.89
CA VAL A 369 -0.17 20.07 7.64
C VAL A 369 -0.79 21.43 7.96
N ARG A 370 -1.64 21.51 8.97
CA ARG A 370 -2.24 22.78 9.43
C ARG A 370 -1.19 23.82 9.80
N ALA A 371 -0.12 23.40 10.48
CA ALA A 371 0.98 24.29 10.83
C ALA A 371 1.74 24.83 9.62
N LEU A 372 1.87 24.07 8.54
CA LEU A 372 2.55 24.48 7.30
C LEU A 372 1.67 25.37 6.43
N VAL A 373 0.39 25.08 6.33
CA VAL A 373 -0.57 25.82 5.51
C VAL A 373 -0.98 27.14 6.15
N GLY A 374 -1.05 27.20 7.48
CA GLY A 374 -1.35 28.44 8.22
C GLY A 374 -0.22 29.48 8.22
N GLN A 375 0.96 29.14 7.66
CA GLN A 375 2.13 30.01 7.53
C GLN A 375 2.34 30.50 6.07
N ALA A 376 1.61 29.97 5.10
CA ALA A 376 1.63 30.34 3.68
C ALA A 376 0.48 31.32 3.37
#